data_90b992b11744072d19fba1f88683f9ff
#
_entry.id   90b992b11744072d19fba1f88683f9ff
#
_cell.length_a   1.000
_cell.length_b   1.000
_cell.length_c   1.000
_cell.angle_alpha   90.00
_cell.angle_beta   90.00
_cell.angle_gamma   90.00
#
_symmetry.space_group_name_H-M   'P 1'
#
loop_
_entity.id
_entity.type
_entity.pdbx_description
1 polymer ?
#
loop_
_entity_poly.entity_id
_entity_poly.type
_entity_poly.pdbx_seq_one_letter_code
_entity_poly.pdbx_strand_id
1 'polypeptide(L)'
;MEGVDYKNFDSAVNKLRTFFRDVKGFKEVHTQNKLSILAACEDPKTIATYNYNGHSWPMPQTGQMWLEHYLLEHPEENGFFCVSTSYRNEPNPVPGRHDKIFPMFEFELKGGMDELRQLEKELLEHLGFRKNEQGEYPGDDYDKIAEKYGVKELEHEHETKLEEDYGPVFFLENFPEYTSPFWNMKLQENGTHSNKIDVILHGIETIGSAERSTSSKEMKEKFESISDGGYADILYAQFGRERVQNELEEFLKYDFFERCGGGIGMTRMIRAMKLSNILD
;
A
#
# COMPACT_ATOMS: atom_id res chain seq x y z
N MET A 1 13.62 -9.10 23.49
CA MET A 1 12.46 -8.50 22.81
C MET A 1 13.04 -7.53 21.80
N GLU A 2 12.99 -7.89 20.53
CA GLU A 2 13.42 -7.01 19.44
C GLU A 2 12.22 -6.20 18.99
N GLY A 3 12.31 -4.89 19.09
CA GLY A 3 11.31 -3.94 18.61
C GLY A 3 11.96 -2.94 17.67
N VAL A 4 11.16 -2.14 16.98
CA VAL A 4 11.68 -1.03 16.18
C VAL A 4 12.39 -0.05 17.10
N ASP A 5 13.58 0.41 16.70
CA ASP A 5 14.32 1.42 17.47
C ASP A 5 13.47 2.68 17.64
N TYR A 6 13.18 3.04 18.88
CA TYR A 6 12.24 4.10 19.18
C TYR A 6 12.69 5.49 18.72
N LYS A 7 13.98 5.77 18.69
CA LYS A 7 14.51 7.09 18.27
C LYS A 7 14.35 7.26 16.77
N ASN A 8 14.69 6.22 16.01
CA ASN A 8 14.55 6.23 14.56
C ASN A 8 13.07 6.25 14.15
N PHE A 9 12.24 5.47 14.85
CA PHE A 9 10.80 5.48 14.61
C PHE A 9 10.19 6.86 14.89
N ASP A 10 10.49 7.45 16.06
CA ASP A 10 9.98 8.78 16.41
C ASP A 10 10.41 9.84 15.39
N SER A 11 11.70 9.85 15.00
CA SER A 11 12.22 10.77 14.01
C SER A 11 11.54 10.59 12.65
N ALA A 12 11.46 9.36 12.15
CA ALA A 12 10.85 9.06 10.85
C ALA A 12 9.36 9.40 10.82
N VAL A 13 8.58 8.95 11.83
CA VAL A 13 7.14 9.21 11.86
C VAL A 13 6.82 10.70 12.00
N ASN A 14 7.62 11.46 12.74
CA ASN A 14 7.43 12.90 12.86
C ASN A 14 7.72 13.63 11.53
N LYS A 15 8.74 13.23 10.77
CA LYS A 15 8.99 13.76 9.43
C LYS A 15 7.82 13.49 8.49
N LEU A 16 7.25 12.29 8.50
CA LEU A 16 6.06 11.93 7.73
C LEU A 16 4.84 12.77 8.18
N ARG A 17 4.58 12.87 9.48
CA ARG A 17 3.51 13.72 10.01
C ARG A 17 3.64 15.17 9.61
N THR A 18 4.85 15.72 9.64
CA THR A 18 5.12 17.09 9.18
C THR A 18 4.76 17.24 7.70
N PHE A 19 5.16 16.31 6.85
CA PHE A 19 4.80 16.36 5.44
C PHE A 19 3.29 16.27 5.23
N PHE A 20 2.65 15.23 5.71
CA PHE A 20 1.23 15.01 5.44
C PHE A 20 0.33 16.02 6.14
N ARG A 21 0.59 16.35 7.42
CA ARG A 21 -0.24 17.25 8.19
C ARG A 21 0.04 18.74 7.88
N ASP A 22 1.32 19.14 7.97
CA ASP A 22 1.67 20.55 7.98
C ASP A 22 1.91 21.09 6.56
N VAL A 23 2.45 20.27 5.65
CA VAL A 23 2.70 20.66 4.26
C VAL A 23 1.48 20.39 3.37
N LYS A 24 0.87 19.19 3.47
CA LYS A 24 -0.25 18.78 2.62
C LYS A 24 -1.64 19.06 3.21
N GLY A 25 -1.73 19.34 4.50
CA GLY A 25 -2.99 19.67 5.19
C GLY A 25 -3.90 18.47 5.44
N PHE A 26 -3.34 17.24 5.41
CA PHE A 26 -4.10 16.02 5.68
C PHE A 26 -4.48 15.90 7.15
N LYS A 27 -5.50 15.11 7.43
CA LYS A 27 -5.95 14.82 8.80
C LYS A 27 -5.48 13.44 9.24
N GLU A 28 -4.94 13.36 10.46
CA GLU A 28 -4.63 12.07 11.08
C GLU A 28 -5.90 11.48 11.67
N VAL A 29 -6.19 10.24 11.32
CA VAL A 29 -7.36 9.51 11.82
C VAL A 29 -6.95 8.22 12.51
N HIS A 30 -7.82 7.75 13.41
CA HIS A 30 -7.68 6.45 14.04
C HIS A 30 -8.46 5.40 13.25
N THR A 31 -7.77 4.36 12.79
CA THR A 31 -8.40 3.24 12.10
C THR A 31 -8.87 2.19 13.10
N GLN A 32 -10.03 1.60 12.84
CA GLN A 32 -10.59 0.53 13.67
C GLN A 32 -10.29 -0.85 13.06
N ASN A 33 -10.25 -1.88 13.89
CA ASN A 33 -9.90 -3.24 13.49
C ASN A 33 -11.13 -4.14 13.42
N LYS A 34 -12.22 -3.65 12.81
CA LYS A 34 -13.51 -4.34 12.85
C LYS A 34 -14.21 -4.33 11.49
N LEU A 35 -13.48 -4.77 10.46
CA LEU A 35 -14.03 -5.03 9.13
C LEU A 35 -13.40 -6.32 8.58
N SER A 36 -14.20 -7.23 8.06
CA SER A 36 -13.67 -8.45 7.43
C SER A 36 -13.04 -8.18 6.07
N ILE A 37 -13.49 -7.15 5.35
CA ILE A 37 -12.89 -6.72 4.07
C ILE A 37 -11.59 -5.92 4.21
N LEU A 38 -11.16 -5.60 5.44
CA LEU A 38 -9.84 -5.04 5.74
C LEU A 38 -8.71 -6.06 5.62
N ALA A 39 -9.04 -7.32 5.47
CA ALA A 39 -8.05 -8.35 5.40
C ALA A 39 -7.35 -8.32 4.04
N ALA A 40 -6.03 -8.47 4.08
CA ALA A 40 -5.17 -8.74 2.94
C ALA A 40 -5.21 -7.72 1.80
N CYS A 41 -4.20 -6.91 1.72
CA CYS A 41 -3.96 -6.13 0.51
C CYS A 41 -3.44 -7.00 -0.64
N GLU A 42 -2.83 -8.16 -0.37
CA GLU A 42 -2.12 -8.91 -1.41
C GLU A 42 -2.32 -10.43 -1.31
N ASP A 43 -2.07 -11.04 -0.16
CA ASP A 43 -2.21 -12.49 0.02
C ASP A 43 -3.18 -12.85 1.15
N PRO A 44 -4.39 -13.34 0.82
CA PRO A 44 -5.38 -13.73 1.82
C PRO A 44 -4.91 -14.88 2.72
N LYS A 45 -3.88 -15.65 2.31
CA LYS A 45 -3.31 -16.73 3.12
C LYS A 45 -2.50 -16.22 4.30
N THR A 46 -2.15 -14.94 4.32
CA THR A 46 -1.39 -14.31 5.40
C THR A 46 -2.29 -13.67 6.47
N ILE A 47 -3.61 -13.83 6.38
CA ILE A 47 -4.55 -13.30 7.35
C ILE A 47 -4.37 -13.98 8.70
N ALA A 48 -4.07 -13.18 9.74
CA ALA A 48 -4.18 -13.60 11.12
C ALA A 48 -5.56 -13.21 11.68
N THR A 49 -6.10 -13.99 12.59
CA THR A 49 -7.42 -13.73 13.17
C THR A 49 -7.37 -13.61 14.69
N TYR A 50 -8.34 -12.90 15.25
CA TYR A 50 -8.60 -12.89 16.69
C TYR A 50 -10.09 -13.07 16.98
N ASN A 51 -10.40 -13.61 18.16
CA ASN A 51 -11.77 -13.76 18.61
C ASN A 51 -12.15 -12.61 19.53
N TYR A 52 -13.23 -11.93 19.20
CA TYR A 52 -13.76 -10.86 20.02
C TYR A 52 -15.28 -10.91 20.04
N ASN A 53 -15.85 -10.93 21.23
CA ASN A 53 -17.29 -10.95 21.48
C ASN A 53 -18.04 -12.05 20.72
N GLY A 54 -17.46 -13.27 20.71
CA GLY A 54 -18.06 -14.44 20.06
C GLY A 54 -17.89 -14.51 18.54
N HIS A 55 -17.17 -13.58 17.93
CA HIS A 55 -16.92 -13.53 16.49
C HIS A 55 -15.42 -13.57 16.19
N SER A 56 -15.06 -14.23 15.07
CA SER A 56 -13.72 -14.15 14.50
C SER A 56 -13.59 -12.90 13.66
N TRP A 57 -12.47 -12.17 13.81
CA TRP A 57 -12.12 -10.96 13.08
C TRP A 57 -10.71 -11.07 12.54
N PRO A 58 -10.40 -10.45 11.38
CA PRO A 58 -9.03 -10.35 10.93
C PRO A 58 -8.24 -9.39 11.81
N MET A 59 -6.99 -9.73 12.09
CA MET A 59 -6.02 -8.72 12.53
C MET A 59 -5.71 -7.81 11.35
N PRO A 60 -5.61 -6.49 11.55
CA PRO A 60 -5.44 -5.56 10.44
C PRO A 60 -4.11 -5.78 9.74
N GLN A 61 -4.12 -5.75 8.42
CA GLN A 61 -2.93 -5.68 7.58
C GLN A 61 -2.72 -4.26 7.06
N THR A 62 -3.80 -3.49 6.95
CA THR A 62 -3.84 -2.13 6.43
C THR A 62 -4.98 -1.33 7.08
N GLY A 63 -4.83 -0.02 7.16
CA GLY A 63 -5.90 0.93 7.50
C GLY A 63 -6.60 1.54 6.29
N GLN A 64 -6.24 1.12 5.07
CA GLN A 64 -6.68 1.74 3.82
C GLN A 64 -8.20 1.90 3.72
N MET A 65 -9.00 0.85 4.00
CA MET A 65 -10.46 0.92 3.87
C MET A 65 -11.08 2.00 4.78
N TRP A 66 -10.48 2.25 5.93
CA TRP A 66 -10.88 3.34 6.82
C TRP A 66 -10.46 4.71 6.29
N LEU A 67 -9.28 4.83 5.69
CA LEU A 67 -8.84 6.08 5.07
C LEU A 67 -9.74 6.44 3.87
N GLU A 68 -10.07 5.46 3.03
CA GLU A 68 -11.03 5.65 1.93
C GLU A 68 -12.43 6.03 2.45
N HIS A 69 -12.92 5.37 3.51
CA HIS A 69 -14.18 5.72 4.16
C HIS A 69 -14.19 7.18 4.60
N TYR A 70 -13.18 7.63 5.35
CA TYR A 70 -13.10 9.02 5.78
C TYR A 70 -13.03 10.00 4.61
N LEU A 71 -12.27 9.68 3.57
CA LEU A 71 -12.12 10.55 2.40
C LEU A 71 -13.44 10.66 1.61
N LEU A 72 -14.17 9.55 1.47
CA LEU A 72 -15.47 9.52 0.77
C LEU A 72 -16.58 10.23 1.56
N GLU A 73 -16.55 10.16 2.90
CA GLU A 73 -17.49 10.89 3.77
C GLU A 73 -17.17 12.38 3.90
N HIS A 74 -15.90 12.77 3.69
CA HIS A 74 -15.40 14.13 3.87
C HIS A 74 -14.64 14.64 2.63
N PRO A 75 -15.31 14.78 1.48
CA PRO A 75 -14.66 15.19 0.24
C PRO A 75 -14.13 16.63 0.25
N GLU A 76 -14.44 17.43 1.26
CA GLU A 76 -13.89 18.77 1.47
C GLU A 76 -12.44 18.76 1.99
N GLU A 77 -11.98 17.65 2.61
CA GLU A 77 -10.62 17.53 3.13
C GLU A 77 -9.62 17.19 2.01
N ASN A 78 -8.36 17.58 2.20
CA ASN A 78 -7.29 17.31 1.23
C ASN A 78 -6.90 15.82 1.18
N GLY A 79 -6.99 15.15 2.31
CA GLY A 79 -6.66 13.75 2.47
C GLY A 79 -6.56 13.35 3.94
N PHE A 80 -6.39 12.06 4.13
CA PHE A 80 -6.28 11.45 5.46
C PHE A 80 -5.03 10.57 5.55
N PHE A 81 -4.50 10.41 6.75
CA PHE A 81 -3.44 9.46 7.04
C PHE A 81 -3.61 8.82 8.41
N CYS A 82 -2.98 7.69 8.61
CA CYS A 82 -2.92 7.02 9.90
C CYS A 82 -1.55 6.38 10.14
N VAL A 83 -1.26 6.10 11.40
CA VAL A 83 -0.19 5.20 11.80
C VAL A 83 -0.85 3.95 12.36
N SER A 84 -0.59 2.81 11.73
CA SER A 84 -1.22 1.54 12.04
C SER A 84 -0.16 0.47 12.33
N THR A 85 -0.62 -0.73 12.67
CA THR A 85 0.24 -1.91 12.76
C THR A 85 -0.29 -2.96 11.80
N SER A 86 0.57 -3.42 10.89
CA SER A 86 0.28 -4.54 10.00
C SER A 86 0.60 -5.87 10.68
N TYR A 87 -0.32 -6.83 10.59
CA TYR A 87 -0.17 -8.20 11.08
C TYR A 87 -0.24 -9.15 9.90
N ARG A 88 0.89 -9.73 9.51
CA ARG A 88 1.00 -10.68 8.39
C ARG A 88 1.44 -12.04 8.90
N ASN A 89 0.56 -13.03 8.81
CA ASN A 89 0.88 -14.40 9.19
C ASN A 89 1.59 -15.14 8.04
N GLU A 90 2.66 -14.54 7.53
CA GLU A 90 3.43 -15.09 6.42
C GLU A 90 4.17 -16.36 6.85
N PRO A 91 3.96 -17.50 6.15
CA PRO A 91 4.53 -18.78 6.56
C PRO A 91 6.06 -18.83 6.37
N ASN A 92 6.58 -18.19 5.32
CA ASN A 92 8.00 -18.22 4.95
C ASN A 92 8.55 -16.80 4.72
N PRO A 93 8.69 -15.97 5.77
CA PRO A 93 9.18 -14.61 5.60
C PRO A 93 10.66 -14.62 5.17
N VAL A 94 11.00 -13.74 4.23
CA VAL A 94 12.40 -13.56 3.81
C VAL A 94 13.13 -12.74 4.88
N PRO A 95 14.18 -13.29 5.53
CA PRO A 95 14.91 -12.58 6.57
C PRO A 95 15.46 -11.23 6.08
N GLY A 96 15.25 -10.18 6.86
CA GLY A 96 15.71 -8.83 6.53
C GLY A 96 14.84 -8.06 5.52
N ARG A 97 13.80 -8.70 4.96
CA ARG A 97 12.84 -8.06 4.05
C ARG A 97 11.40 -8.11 4.56
N HIS A 98 11.00 -9.21 5.21
CA HIS A 98 9.63 -9.46 5.63
C HIS A 98 9.54 -9.57 7.15
N ASP A 99 8.90 -8.59 7.76
CA ASP A 99 8.48 -8.62 9.15
C ASP A 99 7.02 -9.12 9.22
N LYS A 100 6.70 -9.93 10.22
CA LYS A 100 5.32 -10.42 10.42
C LYS A 100 4.42 -9.40 11.11
N ILE A 101 5.01 -8.53 11.92
CA ILE A 101 4.31 -7.45 12.65
C ILE A 101 5.18 -6.21 12.54
N PHE A 102 4.66 -5.17 11.93
CA PHE A 102 5.43 -3.95 11.73
C PHE A 102 4.51 -2.71 11.67
N PRO A 103 5.03 -1.54 12.03
CA PRO A 103 4.28 -0.29 11.90
C PRO A 103 4.18 0.13 10.44
N MET A 104 3.01 0.65 10.09
CA MET A 104 2.68 1.25 8.80
C MET A 104 2.35 2.72 8.99
N PHE A 105 2.71 3.53 7.99
CA PHE A 105 2.15 4.86 7.80
C PHE A 105 1.37 4.83 6.48
N GLU A 106 0.08 5.15 6.53
CA GLU A 106 -0.81 5.00 5.37
C GLU A 106 -1.51 6.31 5.08
N PHE A 107 -1.82 6.57 3.81
CA PHE A 107 -2.44 7.81 3.37
C PHE A 107 -3.41 7.58 2.23
N GLU A 108 -4.41 8.46 2.12
CA GLU A 108 -5.39 8.49 1.03
C GLU A 108 -5.75 9.94 0.70
N LEU A 109 -5.85 10.27 -0.60
CA LEU A 109 -6.12 11.61 -1.12
C LEU A 109 -6.98 11.58 -2.37
N LYS A 110 -7.52 12.73 -2.75
CA LYS A 110 -8.18 12.91 -4.05
C LYS A 110 -7.16 13.02 -5.16
N GLY A 111 -7.49 12.46 -6.32
CA GLY A 111 -6.69 12.51 -7.53
C GLY A 111 -6.39 11.13 -8.10
N GLY A 112 -5.72 11.11 -9.22
CA GLY A 112 -5.31 9.91 -9.95
C GLY A 112 -3.82 9.60 -9.81
N MET A 113 -3.29 8.88 -10.79
CA MET A 113 -1.87 8.47 -10.82
C MET A 113 -0.89 9.64 -10.82
N ASP A 114 -1.24 10.76 -11.47
CA ASP A 114 -0.34 11.90 -11.57
C ASP A 114 -0.20 12.61 -10.22
N GLU A 115 -1.32 12.81 -9.49
CA GLU A 115 -1.32 13.37 -8.14
C GLU A 115 -0.60 12.45 -7.16
N LEU A 116 -0.79 11.14 -7.27
CA LEU A 116 -0.12 10.14 -6.45
C LEU A 116 1.40 10.19 -6.65
N ARG A 117 1.84 10.09 -7.90
CA ARG A 117 3.26 10.16 -8.26
C ARG A 117 3.92 11.47 -7.82
N GLN A 118 3.20 12.58 -7.98
CA GLN A 118 3.69 13.88 -7.54
C GLN A 118 3.82 13.95 -6.01
N LEU A 119 2.82 13.48 -5.27
CA LEU A 119 2.85 13.43 -3.81
C LEU A 119 4.05 12.62 -3.30
N GLU A 120 4.30 11.44 -3.89
CA GLU A 120 5.40 10.57 -3.49
C GLU A 120 6.77 11.18 -3.80
N LYS A 121 6.92 11.82 -4.96
CA LYS A 121 8.15 12.57 -5.28
C LYS A 121 8.41 13.70 -4.29
N GLU A 122 7.39 14.49 -3.97
CA GLU A 122 7.50 15.57 -2.98
C GLU A 122 7.77 15.04 -1.57
N LEU A 123 7.19 13.89 -1.21
CA LEU A 123 7.48 13.21 0.04
C LEU A 123 8.96 12.82 0.13
N LEU A 124 9.51 12.20 -0.91
CA LEU A 124 10.91 11.80 -0.93
C LEU A 124 11.86 13.00 -0.85
N GLU A 125 11.54 14.10 -1.54
CA GLU A 125 12.27 15.37 -1.44
C GLU A 125 12.21 15.94 -0.01
N HIS A 126 11.03 15.98 0.59
CA HIS A 126 10.85 16.45 1.96
C HIS A 126 11.62 15.62 2.99
N LEU A 127 11.68 14.31 2.80
CA LEU A 127 12.45 13.41 3.65
C LEU A 127 13.97 13.57 3.46
N GLY A 128 14.42 14.04 2.30
CA GLY A 128 15.83 14.28 1.99
C GLY A 128 16.47 13.21 1.10
N PHE A 129 15.69 12.37 0.44
CA PHE A 129 16.20 11.45 -0.60
C PHE A 129 16.71 12.24 -1.80
N ARG A 130 17.84 11.81 -2.35
CA ARG A 130 18.49 12.50 -3.46
C ARG A 130 17.96 12.02 -4.80
N LYS A 131 17.74 12.96 -5.70
CA LYS A 131 17.50 12.69 -7.11
C LYS A 131 18.78 12.22 -7.81
N ASN A 132 18.63 11.61 -8.97
CA ASN A 132 19.75 11.24 -9.84
C ASN A 132 20.48 12.47 -10.39
N GLU A 133 21.52 12.26 -11.21
CA GLU A 133 22.30 13.34 -11.84
C GLU A 133 21.48 14.22 -12.79
N GLN A 134 20.36 13.71 -13.31
CA GLN A 134 19.42 14.44 -14.16
C GLN A 134 18.42 15.29 -13.35
N GLY A 135 18.45 15.21 -12.02
CA GLY A 135 17.54 15.93 -11.14
C GLY A 135 16.16 15.28 -11.00
N GLU A 136 16.06 13.99 -11.28
CA GLU A 136 14.82 13.22 -11.29
C GLU A 136 14.91 11.97 -10.40
N TYR A 137 13.76 11.42 -10.03
CA TYR A 137 13.63 10.05 -9.54
C TYR A 137 13.30 9.14 -10.72
N PRO A 138 14.14 8.15 -11.04
CA PRO A 138 13.89 7.24 -12.15
C PRO A 138 12.69 6.36 -11.90
N GLY A 139 12.01 5.94 -12.96
CA GLY A 139 10.88 5.02 -12.90
C GLY A 139 10.57 4.48 -14.29
N ASP A 140 9.92 3.34 -14.35
CA ASP A 140 9.42 2.75 -15.60
C ASP A 140 8.27 1.77 -15.31
N ASP A 141 7.60 1.35 -16.40
CA ASP A 141 6.51 0.36 -16.35
C ASP A 141 7.02 -1.02 -15.95
N TYR A 142 6.22 -1.77 -15.21
CA TYR A 142 6.50 -3.13 -14.77
C TYR A 142 6.95 -4.03 -15.93
N ASP A 143 6.21 -4.04 -17.05
CA ASP A 143 6.50 -4.89 -18.20
C ASP A 143 7.86 -4.60 -18.82
N LYS A 144 8.26 -3.34 -18.91
CA LYS A 144 9.59 -2.97 -19.46
C LYS A 144 10.73 -3.45 -18.56
N ILE A 145 10.54 -3.37 -17.25
CA ILE A 145 11.53 -3.87 -16.30
C ILE A 145 11.58 -5.40 -16.33
N ALA A 146 10.43 -6.07 -16.39
CA ALA A 146 10.35 -7.52 -16.53
C ALA A 146 11.02 -8.01 -17.84
N GLU A 147 10.77 -7.33 -18.97
CA GLU A 147 11.44 -7.60 -20.24
C GLU A 147 12.96 -7.40 -20.15
N LYS A 148 13.41 -6.28 -19.54
CA LYS A 148 14.83 -6.00 -19.33
C LYS A 148 15.55 -7.12 -18.57
N TYR A 149 14.89 -7.68 -17.57
CA TYR A 149 15.47 -8.77 -16.77
C TYR A 149 15.18 -10.17 -17.34
N GLY A 150 14.40 -10.28 -18.41
CA GLY A 150 14.08 -11.54 -19.08
C GLY A 150 13.17 -12.44 -18.25
N VAL A 151 12.29 -11.88 -17.43
CA VAL A 151 11.37 -12.59 -16.54
C VAL A 151 9.93 -12.18 -16.81
N LYS A 152 8.98 -13.01 -16.40
CA LYS A 152 7.56 -12.69 -16.43
C LYS A 152 7.13 -11.93 -15.16
N GLU A 153 7.65 -12.36 -14.02
CA GLU A 153 7.33 -11.78 -12.71
C GLU A 153 8.61 -11.23 -12.07
N LEU A 154 8.50 -10.01 -11.54
CA LEU A 154 9.57 -9.40 -10.76
C LEU A 154 9.50 -9.91 -9.33
N GLU A 155 10.63 -10.38 -8.82
CA GLU A 155 10.78 -10.86 -7.46
C GLU A 155 11.79 -9.99 -6.71
N HIS A 156 11.96 -10.24 -5.42
CA HIS A 156 12.83 -9.46 -4.54
C HIS A 156 14.27 -9.31 -5.03
N GLU A 157 14.80 -10.28 -5.78
CA GLU A 157 16.14 -10.19 -6.38
C GLU A 157 16.21 -9.15 -7.51
N HIS A 158 15.10 -8.97 -8.22
CA HIS A 158 14.97 -7.96 -9.28
C HIS A 158 14.86 -6.55 -8.70
N GLU A 159 14.18 -6.38 -7.55
CA GLU A 159 14.17 -5.10 -6.83
C GLU A 159 15.60 -4.70 -6.40
N THR A 160 16.40 -5.65 -5.95
CA THR A 160 17.82 -5.38 -5.61
C THR A 160 18.62 -4.92 -6.83
N LYS A 161 18.38 -5.51 -8.00
CA LYS A 161 19.03 -5.08 -9.26
C LYS A 161 18.61 -3.67 -9.69
N LEU A 162 17.39 -3.21 -9.35
CA LEU A 162 16.96 -1.85 -9.63
C LEU A 162 17.86 -0.81 -8.94
N GLU A 163 18.33 -1.08 -7.72
CA GLU A 163 19.28 -0.19 -7.05
C GLU A 163 20.62 -0.13 -7.82
N GLU A 164 21.12 -1.27 -8.29
CA GLU A 164 22.37 -1.32 -9.08
C GLU A 164 22.27 -0.58 -10.41
N ASP A 165 21.11 -0.70 -11.08
CA ASP A 165 20.90 -0.15 -12.43
C ASP A 165 20.48 1.32 -12.42
N TYR A 166 19.72 1.77 -11.43
CA TYR A 166 19.04 3.07 -11.42
C TYR A 166 19.34 3.94 -10.19
N GLY A 167 19.97 3.36 -9.17
CA GLY A 167 20.27 4.04 -7.91
C GLY A 167 19.25 3.78 -6.80
N PRO A 168 19.37 4.51 -5.69
CA PRO A 168 18.69 4.18 -4.43
C PRO A 168 17.17 4.43 -4.43
N VAL A 169 16.63 5.08 -5.44
CA VAL A 169 15.20 5.38 -5.57
C VAL A 169 14.73 4.97 -6.96
N PHE A 170 13.67 4.17 -7.04
CA PHE A 170 13.06 3.79 -8.31
C PHE A 170 11.53 3.70 -8.16
N PHE A 171 10.78 4.21 -9.13
CA PHE A 171 9.33 4.11 -9.24
C PHE A 171 8.98 3.01 -10.23
N LEU A 172 8.44 1.89 -9.74
CA LEU A 172 7.93 0.80 -10.57
C LEU A 172 6.42 0.99 -10.71
N GLU A 173 5.94 1.10 -11.96
CA GLU A 173 4.56 1.54 -12.22
C GLU A 173 3.80 0.57 -13.11
N ASN A 174 2.47 0.68 -13.15
CA ASN A 174 1.59 -0.01 -14.09
C ASN A 174 1.69 -1.54 -14.01
N PHE A 175 1.13 -2.11 -12.94
CA PHE A 175 1.25 -3.53 -12.64
C PHE A 175 0.26 -4.38 -13.44
N PRO A 176 0.72 -5.47 -14.11
CA PRO A 176 -0.15 -6.40 -14.81
C PRO A 176 -1.13 -7.12 -13.87
N GLU A 177 -2.32 -7.40 -14.36
CA GLU A 177 -3.37 -8.09 -13.58
C GLU A 177 -2.97 -9.48 -13.08
N TYR A 178 -2.06 -10.18 -13.76
CA TYR A 178 -1.56 -11.47 -13.29
C TYR A 178 -0.71 -11.39 -12.00
N THR A 179 -0.25 -10.18 -11.61
CA THR A 179 0.40 -9.95 -10.32
C THR A 179 -0.59 -9.79 -9.16
N SER A 180 -1.89 -9.97 -9.44
CA SER A 180 -3.01 -9.90 -8.49
C SER A 180 -3.06 -8.59 -7.70
N PRO A 181 -3.12 -7.41 -8.38
CA PRO A 181 -3.33 -6.14 -7.69
C PRO A 181 -4.61 -6.17 -6.85
N PHE A 182 -4.66 -5.35 -5.79
CA PHE A 182 -5.81 -5.37 -4.88
C PHE A 182 -7.12 -5.02 -5.61
N TRP A 183 -8.24 -5.60 -5.19
CA TRP A 183 -9.53 -5.57 -5.91
C TRP A 183 -10.11 -4.18 -6.18
N ASN A 184 -9.77 -3.17 -5.38
CA ASN A 184 -10.25 -1.80 -5.57
C ASN A 184 -9.27 -0.88 -6.31
N MET A 185 -8.15 -1.39 -6.80
CA MET A 185 -7.25 -0.64 -7.66
C MET A 185 -7.89 -0.41 -9.03
N LYS A 186 -7.66 0.78 -9.60
CA LYS A 186 -8.20 1.15 -10.90
C LYS A 186 -7.51 0.36 -12.00
N LEU A 187 -8.33 -0.32 -12.79
CA LEU A 187 -7.89 -0.98 -14.02
C LEU A 187 -7.73 0.06 -15.13
N GLN A 188 -6.64 -0.04 -15.89
CA GLN A 188 -6.44 0.79 -17.08
C GLN A 188 -7.43 0.43 -18.18
N GLU A 189 -7.64 1.34 -19.14
CA GLU A 189 -8.57 1.13 -20.27
C GLU A 189 -8.24 -0.11 -21.11
N ASN A 190 -6.96 -0.53 -21.15
CA ASN A 190 -6.52 -1.74 -21.83
C ASN A 190 -7.01 -3.03 -21.16
N GLY A 191 -7.53 -2.96 -19.92
CA GLY A 191 -8.03 -4.10 -19.15
C GLY A 191 -6.98 -5.09 -18.67
N THR A 192 -5.69 -4.78 -18.78
CA THR A 192 -4.60 -5.71 -18.47
C THR A 192 -3.66 -5.24 -17.37
N HIS A 193 -3.72 -3.98 -16.98
CA HIS A 193 -2.87 -3.37 -15.96
C HIS A 193 -3.67 -2.55 -14.97
N SER A 194 -3.23 -2.55 -13.73
CA SER A 194 -3.74 -1.65 -12.69
C SER A 194 -2.82 -0.45 -12.50
N ASN A 195 -3.41 0.70 -12.18
CA ASN A 195 -2.72 1.93 -11.82
C ASN A 195 -2.10 1.81 -10.43
N LYS A 196 -0.97 1.12 -10.34
CA LYS A 196 -0.21 0.87 -9.11
C LYS A 196 1.20 1.46 -9.23
N ILE A 197 1.74 1.96 -8.13
CA ILE A 197 3.14 2.38 -7.98
C ILE A 197 3.74 1.66 -6.77
N ASP A 198 4.92 1.06 -6.97
CA ASP A 198 5.79 0.65 -5.89
C ASP A 198 7.04 1.51 -5.90
N VAL A 199 7.27 2.25 -4.80
CA VAL A 199 8.51 3.01 -4.63
C VAL A 199 9.55 2.12 -3.98
N ILE A 200 10.55 1.75 -4.76
CA ILE A 200 11.66 0.92 -4.35
C ILE A 200 12.76 1.82 -3.79
N LEU A 201 13.08 1.66 -2.50
CA LEU A 201 14.16 2.38 -1.83
C LEU A 201 15.26 1.41 -1.41
N HIS A 202 16.48 1.64 -1.92
CA HIS A 202 17.62 0.76 -1.68
C HIS A 202 17.29 -0.72 -1.91
N GLY A 203 16.71 -1.01 -3.08
CA GLY A 203 16.40 -2.36 -3.55
C GLY A 203 15.30 -3.06 -2.78
N ILE A 204 14.43 -2.33 -2.07
CA ILE A 204 13.27 -2.89 -1.36
C ILE A 204 12.04 -2.00 -1.58
N GLU A 205 10.91 -2.60 -2.01
CA GLU A 205 9.62 -1.93 -2.00
C GLU A 205 9.35 -1.35 -0.61
N THR A 206 9.20 -0.04 -0.53
CA THR A 206 9.03 0.68 0.74
C THR A 206 7.70 1.39 0.82
N ILE A 207 7.17 1.87 -0.32
CA ILE A 207 5.84 2.43 -0.45
C ILE A 207 5.13 1.63 -1.53
N GLY A 208 3.97 1.07 -1.19
CA GLY A 208 3.04 0.48 -2.15
C GLY A 208 1.79 1.35 -2.24
N SER A 209 1.43 1.78 -3.44
CA SER A 209 0.34 2.74 -3.64
C SER A 209 -0.43 2.49 -4.94
N ALA A 210 -1.65 3.02 -5.03
CA ALA A 210 -2.46 2.89 -6.24
C ALA A 210 -3.53 3.97 -6.36
N GLU A 211 -3.94 4.20 -7.59
CA GLU A 211 -5.22 4.85 -7.88
C GLU A 211 -6.36 3.85 -7.65
N ARG A 212 -7.49 4.34 -7.10
CA ARG A 212 -8.64 3.51 -6.76
C ARG A 212 -9.69 3.55 -7.85
N SER A 213 -10.35 2.42 -8.11
CA SER A 213 -11.48 2.36 -9.04
C SER A 213 -12.64 3.22 -8.53
N THR A 214 -13.32 3.87 -9.47
CA THR A 214 -14.58 4.59 -9.24
C THR A 214 -15.81 3.77 -9.63
N SER A 215 -15.60 2.54 -10.13
CA SER A 215 -16.66 1.66 -10.59
C SER A 215 -17.01 0.62 -9.53
N SER A 216 -18.16 0.79 -8.86
CA SER A 216 -18.68 -0.21 -7.91
C SER A 216 -18.83 -1.59 -8.55
N LYS A 217 -19.22 -1.63 -9.84
CA LYS A 217 -19.36 -2.89 -10.57
C LYS A 217 -18.03 -3.58 -10.76
N GLU A 218 -17.00 -2.86 -11.23
CA GLU A 218 -15.66 -3.38 -11.42
C GLU A 218 -15.05 -3.88 -10.11
N MET A 219 -15.16 -3.10 -9.05
CA MET A 219 -14.67 -3.48 -7.73
C MET A 219 -15.33 -4.77 -7.22
N LYS A 220 -16.66 -4.93 -7.40
CA LYS A 220 -17.38 -6.14 -7.02
C LYS A 220 -16.92 -7.35 -7.83
N GLU A 221 -16.79 -7.20 -9.14
CA GLU A 221 -16.32 -8.27 -10.04
C GLU A 221 -14.89 -8.69 -9.68
N LYS A 222 -13.98 -7.73 -9.44
CA LYS A 222 -12.61 -8.02 -9.01
C LYS A 222 -12.55 -8.68 -7.64
N PHE A 223 -13.33 -8.23 -6.66
CA PHE A 223 -13.38 -8.85 -5.34
C PHE A 223 -13.69 -10.35 -5.41
N GLU A 224 -14.61 -10.74 -6.29
CA GLU A 224 -15.01 -12.15 -6.47
C GLU A 224 -14.03 -12.95 -7.34
N SER A 225 -13.23 -12.30 -8.19
CA SER A 225 -12.38 -12.99 -9.18
C SER A 225 -10.89 -12.97 -8.89
N ILE A 226 -10.40 -12.04 -8.08
CA ILE A 226 -8.97 -11.93 -7.76
C ILE A 226 -8.42 -13.24 -7.19
N SER A 227 -7.23 -13.62 -7.61
CA SER A 227 -6.60 -14.90 -7.25
C SER A 227 -7.48 -16.11 -7.62
N ASP A 228 -8.12 -16.09 -8.81
CA ASP A 228 -9.07 -17.10 -9.28
C ASP A 228 -10.24 -17.36 -8.30
N GLY A 229 -10.71 -16.32 -7.62
CA GLY A 229 -11.75 -16.39 -6.59
C GLY A 229 -11.25 -16.80 -5.20
N GLY A 230 -9.99 -17.16 -5.08
CA GLY A 230 -9.42 -17.65 -3.82
C GLY A 230 -9.40 -16.60 -2.70
N TYR A 231 -9.34 -15.31 -3.05
CA TYR A 231 -9.42 -14.21 -2.08
C TYR A 231 -10.79 -14.18 -1.37
N ALA A 232 -11.87 -14.10 -2.13
CA ALA A 232 -13.23 -14.06 -1.59
C ALA A 232 -13.57 -15.33 -0.82
N ASP A 233 -13.20 -16.50 -1.35
CA ASP A 233 -13.45 -17.79 -0.71
C ASP A 233 -12.81 -17.91 0.68
N ILE A 234 -11.59 -17.44 0.84
CA ILE A 234 -10.91 -17.42 2.16
C ILE A 234 -11.65 -16.50 3.13
N LEU A 235 -12.03 -15.30 2.71
CA LEU A 235 -12.78 -14.37 3.56
C LEU A 235 -14.15 -14.95 3.96
N TYR A 236 -14.86 -15.56 3.03
CA TYR A 236 -16.16 -16.20 3.29
C TYR A 236 -16.03 -17.38 4.27
N ALA A 237 -14.99 -18.19 4.12
CA ALA A 237 -14.74 -19.33 5.00
C ALA A 237 -14.38 -18.89 6.42
N GLN A 238 -13.60 -17.81 6.57
CA GLN A 238 -13.12 -17.35 7.89
C GLN A 238 -14.13 -16.46 8.61
N PHE A 239 -14.85 -15.60 7.91
CA PHE A 239 -15.66 -14.54 8.51
C PHE A 239 -17.16 -14.67 8.24
N GLY A 240 -17.57 -15.62 7.39
CA GLY A 240 -18.96 -15.84 6.98
C GLY A 240 -19.35 -14.97 5.76
N ARG A 241 -19.94 -15.62 4.76
CA ARG A 241 -20.30 -14.99 3.47
C ARG A 241 -21.22 -13.77 3.66
N GLU A 242 -22.28 -13.91 4.46
CA GLU A 242 -23.25 -12.84 4.69
C GLU A 242 -22.59 -11.57 5.23
N ARG A 243 -21.70 -11.71 6.24
CA ARG A 243 -21.00 -10.56 6.82
C ARG A 243 -20.09 -9.87 5.82
N VAL A 244 -19.24 -10.64 5.12
CA VAL A 244 -18.29 -10.10 4.14
C VAL A 244 -19.04 -9.41 2.99
N GLN A 245 -20.11 -10.02 2.48
CA GLN A 245 -20.91 -9.41 1.41
C GLN A 245 -21.62 -8.14 1.88
N ASN A 246 -22.19 -8.12 3.09
CA ASN A 246 -22.81 -6.92 3.63
C ASN A 246 -21.80 -5.76 3.79
N GLU A 247 -20.60 -6.04 4.32
CA GLU A 247 -19.54 -5.02 4.47
C GLU A 247 -19.08 -4.51 3.10
N LEU A 248 -18.90 -5.39 2.11
CA LEU A 248 -18.56 -4.99 0.73
C LEU A 248 -19.68 -4.15 0.10
N GLU A 249 -20.95 -4.57 0.24
CA GLU A 249 -22.08 -3.84 -0.31
C GLU A 249 -22.27 -2.47 0.34
N GLU A 250 -22.00 -2.33 1.64
CA GLU A 250 -22.01 -1.02 2.30
C GLU A 250 -20.91 -0.11 1.75
N PHE A 251 -19.71 -0.63 1.56
CA PHE A 251 -18.63 0.13 0.94
C PHE A 251 -18.98 0.53 -0.50
N LEU A 252 -19.57 -0.37 -1.30
CA LEU A 252 -19.90 -0.10 -2.70
C LEU A 252 -21.07 0.89 -2.91
N LYS A 253 -21.72 1.37 -1.84
CA LYS A 253 -22.76 2.41 -1.90
C LYS A 253 -22.22 3.84 -1.95
N TYR A 254 -20.93 4.04 -1.69
CA TYR A 254 -20.34 5.37 -1.76
C TYR A 254 -20.42 5.96 -3.17
N ASP A 255 -20.54 7.29 -3.23
CA ASP A 255 -20.39 8.04 -4.48
C ASP A 255 -18.88 8.26 -4.73
N PHE A 256 -18.31 7.34 -5.51
CA PHE A 256 -16.88 7.30 -5.72
C PHE A 256 -16.39 8.40 -6.66
N PHE A 257 -15.38 9.12 -6.23
CA PHE A 257 -14.60 10.03 -7.06
C PHE A 257 -13.15 9.53 -7.21
N GLU A 258 -12.38 10.17 -8.10
CA GLU A 258 -10.96 9.85 -8.29
C GLU A 258 -10.20 10.06 -6.99
N ARG A 259 -9.59 8.98 -6.52
CA ARG A 259 -8.81 8.93 -5.30
C ARG A 259 -7.66 7.96 -5.45
N CYS A 260 -6.62 8.19 -4.68
CA CYS A 260 -5.42 7.37 -4.66
C CYS A 260 -4.81 7.39 -3.25
N GLY A 261 -3.95 6.43 -3.00
CA GLY A 261 -3.28 6.36 -1.72
C GLY A 261 -2.36 5.17 -1.61
N GLY A 262 -1.72 5.05 -0.46
CA GLY A 262 -0.72 4.00 -0.28
C GLY A 262 -0.31 3.78 1.17
N GLY A 263 0.57 2.79 1.33
CA GLY A 263 1.14 2.41 2.61
C GLY A 263 2.66 2.43 2.58
N ILE A 264 3.25 2.96 3.63
CA ILE A 264 4.68 3.05 3.86
C ILE A 264 5.06 2.07 4.96
N GLY A 265 5.84 1.04 4.63
CA GLY A 265 6.39 0.13 5.63
C GLY A 265 7.45 0.84 6.47
N MET A 266 7.16 1.14 7.75
CA MET A 266 8.04 1.98 8.58
C MET A 266 9.41 1.37 8.83
N THR A 267 9.52 0.06 8.98
CA THR A 267 10.82 -0.61 9.15
C THR A 267 11.69 -0.46 7.89
N ARG A 268 11.09 -0.61 6.71
CA ARG A 268 11.76 -0.43 5.42
C ARG A 268 12.12 1.04 5.17
N MET A 269 11.24 1.98 5.51
CA MET A 269 11.50 3.42 5.41
C MET A 269 12.66 3.86 6.31
N ILE A 270 12.68 3.43 7.56
CA ILE A 270 13.78 3.71 8.49
C ILE A 270 15.11 3.16 7.96
N ARG A 271 15.10 1.92 7.44
CA ARG A 271 16.28 1.33 6.79
C ARG A 271 16.76 2.21 5.62
N ALA A 272 15.86 2.60 4.74
CA ALA A 272 16.19 3.42 3.57
C ALA A 272 16.74 4.79 3.96
N MET A 273 16.13 5.43 4.97
CA MET A 273 16.59 6.73 5.49
C MET A 273 18.00 6.63 6.11
N LYS A 274 18.32 5.53 6.81
CA LYS A 274 19.67 5.28 7.31
C LYS A 274 20.70 5.11 6.19
N LEU A 275 20.39 4.29 5.20
CA LEU A 275 21.27 4.08 4.05
C LEU A 275 21.51 5.35 3.24
N SER A 276 20.54 6.26 3.23
CA SER A 276 20.65 7.59 2.60
C SER A 276 21.26 8.67 3.51
N ASN A 277 21.70 8.33 4.75
CA ASN A 277 22.21 9.26 5.76
C ASN A 277 21.21 10.37 6.14
N ILE A 278 19.92 10.07 6.13
CA ILE A 278 18.81 10.95 6.58
C ILE A 278 18.54 10.77 8.08
N LEU A 279 18.80 9.58 8.60
CA LEU A 279 18.76 9.22 10.01
C LEU A 279 20.14 8.70 10.45
N ASP A 280 20.45 8.87 11.75
CA ASP A 280 21.67 8.36 12.39
C ASP A 280 21.64 6.83 12.59
#